data_d6cbef6f6f4bab8479cf5c5466bf3a41
#
_entry.id   d6cbef6f6f4bab8479cf5c5466bf3a41
#
_cell.length_a   1.000
_cell.length_b   1.000
_cell.length_c   1.000
_cell.angle_alpha   90.00
_cell.angle_beta   90.00
_cell.angle_gamma   90.00
#
_symmetry.space_group_name_H-M   'P 1'
#
loop_
_entity.id
_entity.type
_entity.pdbx_description
1 polymer ?
#
loop_
_entity_poly.entity_id
_entity_poly.type
_entity_poly.pdbx_seq_one_letter_code
_entity_poly.pdbx_strand_id
1 'polypeptide(L)'
;MKKTSLIKQIVMFAGFGVLVAACAPKEEALKSGYDWAIPETQAMQDDDFSNPAFMWVDIGNDEWSKTDGEAGKSCADCHGADGSSMKGKSNMYPVYNKDDKKLRSIQDEVNNCRTNRMKAKAWKWESDQMLGMAAFIRTQSRDMPINVAVDGDAAPFFEAGKEFYETRRGGLDMACTHCHVDFPGVQIRANVLTNGLGNGFPTYRLKWQKIGSLHRRFRGCNKNIRAQPFKQGSDEYTNLELYLNHRAKGVMNESPSVRN
;
A
#
# COMPACT_ATOMS: atom_id res chain seq x y z
N MET A 1 89.61 -29.53 5.18
CA MET A 1 88.21 -29.64 5.66
C MET A 1 87.63 -28.24 5.69
N LYS A 2 86.89 -27.79 4.70
CA LYS A 2 86.24 -26.49 4.59
C LYS A 2 84.72 -26.70 4.68
N LYS A 3 84.09 -26.14 5.73
CA LYS A 3 82.61 -26.10 5.90
C LYS A 3 82.03 -24.91 5.14
N THR A 4 81.26 -25.18 4.16
CA THR A 4 80.45 -24.17 3.40
C THR A 4 79.12 -23.99 4.12
N SER A 5 78.83 -22.80 4.59
CA SER A 5 77.52 -22.35 5.19
C SER A 5 76.62 -21.92 4.10
N LEU A 6 75.45 -22.55 4.01
CA LEU A 6 74.36 -22.20 3.06
C LEU A 6 73.43 -21.19 3.74
N ILE A 7 73.44 -19.94 3.28
CA ILE A 7 72.49 -18.90 3.71
C ILE A 7 71.22 -19.07 2.91
N LYS A 8 70.12 -19.42 3.60
CA LYS A 8 68.78 -19.42 3.01
C LYS A 8 68.21 -17.98 3.03
N GLN A 9 68.09 -17.41 1.85
CA GLN A 9 67.34 -16.17 1.68
C GLN A 9 65.84 -16.49 1.69
N ILE A 10 65.13 -15.92 2.69
CA ILE A 10 63.66 -15.94 2.72
C ILE A 10 63.16 -14.70 1.97
N VAL A 11 62.55 -14.92 0.80
CA VAL A 11 61.85 -13.87 0.04
C VAL A 11 60.48 -13.74 0.61
N MET A 12 60.21 -12.61 1.27
CA MET A 12 58.89 -12.26 1.82
C MET A 12 58.11 -11.58 0.68
N PHE A 13 57.11 -12.29 0.11
CA PHE A 13 56.14 -11.69 -0.82
C PHE A 13 55.10 -10.89 -0.01
N ALA A 14 55.19 -9.55 -0.01
CA ALA A 14 54.13 -8.67 0.46
C ALA A 14 53.02 -8.63 -0.57
N GLY A 15 51.96 -9.43 -0.34
CA GLY A 15 50.74 -9.37 -1.16
C GLY A 15 49.98 -8.09 -0.88
N PHE A 16 49.98 -7.14 -1.81
CA PHE A 16 49.09 -5.96 -1.80
C PHE A 16 47.71 -6.43 -2.18
N GLY A 17 46.86 -6.68 -1.19
CA GLY A 17 45.44 -6.93 -1.39
C GLY A 17 44.75 -5.62 -1.76
N VAL A 18 44.39 -5.44 -3.05
CA VAL A 18 43.51 -4.37 -3.49
C VAL A 18 42.09 -4.71 -3.05
N LEU A 19 41.61 -4.04 -1.99
CA LEU A 19 40.20 -4.05 -1.60
C LEU A 19 39.42 -3.30 -2.69
N VAL A 20 38.86 -4.03 -3.64
CA VAL A 20 37.85 -3.49 -4.54
C VAL A 20 36.56 -3.36 -3.73
N ALA A 21 36.29 -2.16 -3.20
CA ALA A 21 35.00 -1.82 -2.66
C ALA A 21 34.00 -1.86 -3.83
N ALA A 22 33.26 -2.96 -3.97
CA ALA A 22 32.16 -3.05 -4.89
C ALA A 22 31.09 -2.04 -4.42
N CYS A 23 30.95 -0.89 -5.12
CA CYS A 23 29.78 -0.05 -5.01
C CYS A 23 28.59 -0.88 -5.48
N ALA A 24 27.85 -1.48 -4.53
CA ALA A 24 26.55 -2.02 -4.84
C ALA A 24 25.69 -0.87 -5.40
N PRO A 25 25.01 -1.04 -6.53
CA PRO A 25 24.13 -0.01 -7.06
C PRO A 25 23.12 0.31 -5.95
N LYS A 26 23.01 1.59 -5.59
CA LYS A 26 22.04 2.07 -4.62
C LYS A 26 20.67 1.80 -5.24
N GLU A 27 19.91 0.89 -4.66
CA GLU A 27 18.56 0.59 -5.11
C GLU A 27 17.77 1.90 -5.08
N GLU A 28 17.31 2.34 -6.25
CA GLU A 28 16.58 3.61 -6.36
C GLU A 28 15.27 3.48 -5.60
N ALA A 29 15.01 4.40 -4.67
CA ALA A 29 13.79 4.37 -3.87
C ALA A 29 12.56 4.42 -4.79
N LEU A 30 11.59 3.56 -4.52
CA LEU A 30 10.36 3.50 -5.30
C LEU A 30 9.61 4.83 -5.20
N LYS A 31 9.22 5.38 -6.34
CA LYS A 31 8.46 6.62 -6.46
C LYS A 31 6.98 6.36 -6.19
N SER A 32 6.36 7.28 -5.47
CA SER A 32 4.91 7.25 -5.24
C SER A 32 4.12 7.52 -6.51
N GLY A 33 2.81 7.30 -6.47
CA GLY A 33 1.95 7.70 -7.58
C GLY A 33 1.90 9.22 -7.82
N TYR A 34 2.19 10.02 -6.80
CA TYR A 34 2.30 11.48 -6.89
C TYR A 34 3.45 11.91 -7.80
N ASP A 35 4.62 11.30 -7.64
CA ASP A 35 5.84 11.64 -8.41
C ASP A 35 5.68 11.40 -9.93
N TRP A 36 4.70 10.60 -10.32
CA TRP A 36 4.36 10.29 -11.72
C TRP A 36 3.19 11.11 -12.25
N ALA A 37 2.56 11.93 -11.41
CA ALA A 37 1.43 12.77 -11.80
C ALA A 37 1.92 14.04 -12.51
N ILE A 38 1.08 14.56 -13.41
CA ILE A 38 1.35 15.86 -14.02
C ILE A 38 1.19 16.98 -12.98
N PRO A 39 1.85 18.17 -13.17
CA PRO A 39 1.83 19.26 -12.20
C PRO A 39 0.42 19.70 -11.78
N GLU A 40 -0.54 19.70 -12.70
CA GLU A 40 -1.91 20.10 -12.41
C GLU A 40 -2.61 19.11 -11.46
N THR A 41 -2.33 17.81 -11.60
CA THR A 41 -2.86 16.77 -10.71
C THR A 41 -2.17 16.82 -9.34
N GLN A 42 -0.86 17.14 -9.30
CA GLN A 42 -0.12 17.35 -8.07
C GLN A 42 -0.69 18.55 -7.31
N ALA A 43 -0.83 19.70 -7.97
CA ALA A 43 -1.40 20.92 -7.37
C ALA A 43 -2.82 20.69 -6.82
N MET A 44 -3.64 19.90 -7.53
CA MET A 44 -4.97 19.52 -7.05
C MET A 44 -4.91 18.65 -5.79
N GLN A 45 -3.91 17.76 -5.67
CA GLN A 45 -3.73 16.93 -4.47
C GLN A 45 -3.18 17.72 -3.28
N ASP A 46 -2.30 18.69 -3.53
CA ASP A 46 -1.58 19.44 -2.49
C ASP A 46 -2.45 20.48 -1.78
N ASP A 47 -3.50 20.94 -2.44
CA ASP A 47 -4.49 21.85 -1.85
C ASP A 47 -5.75 21.08 -1.43
N ASP A 48 -5.94 20.93 -0.13
CA ASP A 48 -7.06 20.20 0.46
C ASP A 48 -8.43 20.78 0.04
N PHE A 49 -8.51 22.08 -0.26
CA PHE A 49 -9.73 22.71 -0.74
C PHE A 49 -10.03 22.35 -2.21
N SER A 50 -8.99 22.21 -3.04
CA SER A 50 -9.12 21.84 -4.45
C SER A 50 -9.18 20.31 -4.66
N ASN A 51 -8.79 19.53 -3.66
CA ASN A 51 -8.76 18.08 -3.74
C ASN A 51 -10.17 17.48 -3.59
N PRO A 52 -10.79 16.99 -4.68
CA PRO A 52 -12.17 16.51 -4.64
C PRO A 52 -12.37 15.26 -3.77
N ALA A 53 -11.29 14.58 -3.36
CA ALA A 53 -11.37 13.43 -2.47
C ALA A 53 -11.76 13.82 -1.04
N PHE A 54 -11.59 15.09 -0.64
CA PHE A 54 -12.00 15.58 0.68
C PHE A 54 -13.51 15.55 0.90
N MET A 55 -14.32 15.60 -0.18
CA MET A 55 -15.77 15.34 -0.06
C MET A 55 -16.08 13.98 0.61
N TRP A 56 -15.24 12.98 0.36
CA TRP A 56 -15.38 11.67 1.03
C TRP A 56 -14.78 11.66 2.44
N VAL A 57 -13.75 12.45 2.70
CA VAL A 57 -13.25 12.64 4.07
C VAL A 57 -14.36 13.24 4.94
N ASP A 58 -15.10 14.22 4.44
CA ASP A 58 -16.23 14.83 5.12
C ASP A 58 -17.35 13.81 5.38
N ILE A 59 -17.72 12.99 4.39
CA ILE A 59 -18.66 11.88 4.59
C ILE A 59 -18.16 10.94 5.70
N GLY A 60 -16.86 10.63 5.71
CA GLY A 60 -16.25 9.78 6.74
C GLY A 60 -16.33 10.41 8.13
N ASN A 61 -16.07 11.70 8.24
CA ASN A 61 -16.16 12.47 9.48
C ASN A 61 -17.61 12.51 10.01
N ASP A 62 -18.59 12.70 9.14
CA ASP A 62 -20.01 12.67 9.52
C ASP A 62 -20.41 11.28 10.02
N GLU A 63 -20.04 10.23 9.30
CA GLU A 63 -20.32 8.84 9.70
C GLU A 63 -19.55 8.43 10.97
N TRP A 64 -18.40 9.07 11.28
CA TRP A 64 -17.61 8.82 12.49
C TRP A 64 -18.40 9.14 13.77
N SER A 65 -19.11 10.24 13.77
CA SER A 65 -19.90 10.74 14.90
C SER A 65 -21.33 10.22 14.93
N LYS A 66 -21.78 9.59 13.84
CA LYS A 66 -23.15 9.14 13.68
C LYS A 66 -23.44 7.86 14.42
N THR A 67 -24.42 7.91 15.30
CA THR A 67 -24.96 6.74 16.00
C THR A 67 -25.67 5.79 15.03
N ASP A 68 -25.36 4.48 15.11
CA ASP A 68 -25.97 3.45 14.27
C ASP A 68 -26.05 2.10 15.00
N GLY A 69 -26.89 1.21 14.46
CA GLY A 69 -27.08 -0.15 14.97
C GLY A 69 -27.85 -0.23 16.28
N GLU A 70 -28.16 -1.46 16.67
CA GLU A 70 -28.95 -1.75 17.88
C GLU A 70 -28.24 -1.33 19.18
N ALA A 71 -26.90 -1.28 19.16
CA ALA A 71 -26.11 -0.84 20.31
C ALA A 71 -26.14 0.68 20.52
N GLY A 72 -26.69 1.45 19.57
CA GLY A 72 -26.80 2.90 19.66
C GLY A 72 -25.44 3.59 19.86
N LYS A 73 -24.41 3.13 19.12
CA LYS A 73 -23.02 3.61 19.24
C LYS A 73 -22.55 4.24 17.94
N SER A 74 -21.59 5.16 18.08
CA SER A 74 -20.80 5.73 16.97
C SER A 74 -19.33 5.25 17.07
N CYS A 75 -18.54 5.53 16.03
CA CYS A 75 -17.09 5.31 16.11
C CYS A 75 -16.47 6.24 17.17
N ALA A 76 -16.95 7.47 17.26
CA ALA A 76 -16.50 8.49 18.20
C ALA A 76 -16.66 8.07 19.67
N ASP A 77 -17.71 7.30 20.00
CA ASP A 77 -17.94 6.85 21.39
C ASP A 77 -16.81 5.96 21.95
N CYS A 78 -16.09 5.28 21.07
CA CYS A 78 -14.99 4.40 21.47
C CYS A 78 -13.61 4.96 21.12
N HIS A 79 -13.53 5.77 20.06
CA HIS A 79 -12.25 6.22 19.48
C HIS A 79 -11.98 7.73 19.63
N GLY A 80 -12.88 8.47 20.28
CA GLY A 80 -12.80 9.93 20.46
C GLY A 80 -13.41 10.71 19.29
N ALA A 81 -13.81 11.94 19.57
CA ALA A 81 -14.66 12.73 18.68
C ALA A 81 -13.96 13.14 17.35
N ASP A 82 -12.67 13.39 17.39
CA ASP A 82 -11.89 13.97 16.29
C ASP A 82 -11.13 12.93 15.44
N GLY A 83 -11.23 11.65 15.76
CA GLY A 83 -10.51 10.57 15.07
C GLY A 83 -9.00 10.56 15.31
N SER A 84 -8.43 11.43 16.13
CA SER A 84 -6.99 11.54 16.40
C SER A 84 -6.36 10.23 16.93
N SER A 85 -7.15 9.39 17.58
CA SER A 85 -6.74 8.04 18.03
C SER A 85 -6.35 7.11 16.88
N MET A 86 -6.73 7.44 15.63
CA MET A 86 -6.37 6.70 14.42
C MET A 86 -5.01 7.09 13.85
N LYS A 87 -4.36 8.13 14.41
CA LYS A 87 -3.05 8.59 13.93
C LYS A 87 -2.03 7.44 13.90
N GLY A 88 -1.41 7.25 12.74
CA GLY A 88 -0.44 6.18 12.47
C GLY A 88 -1.05 4.79 12.25
N LYS A 89 -2.30 4.56 12.66
CA LYS A 89 -2.90 3.21 12.62
C LYS A 89 -3.10 2.70 11.20
N SER A 90 -3.62 3.55 10.31
CA SER A 90 -3.93 3.14 8.94
C SER A 90 -2.70 2.70 8.13
N ASN A 91 -1.53 3.21 8.47
CA ASN A 91 -0.28 2.92 7.75
C ASN A 91 0.30 1.53 8.07
N MET A 92 -0.31 0.83 9.04
CA MET A 92 0.06 -0.53 9.44
C MET A 92 -0.82 -1.61 8.78
N TYR A 93 -1.92 -1.22 8.09
CA TYR A 93 -2.84 -2.16 7.47
C TYR A 93 -2.43 -2.59 6.05
N PRO A 94 -2.75 -3.84 5.65
CA PRO A 94 -3.47 -4.89 6.35
C PRO A 94 -2.69 -5.48 7.54
N VAL A 95 -3.41 -5.95 8.57
CA VAL A 95 -2.81 -6.59 9.75
C VAL A 95 -3.36 -8.01 9.93
N TYR A 96 -2.51 -8.92 10.42
CA TYR A 96 -2.97 -10.26 10.79
C TYR A 96 -3.83 -10.21 12.06
N ASN A 97 -5.01 -10.80 11.98
CA ASN A 97 -5.91 -10.94 13.12
C ASN A 97 -5.89 -12.39 13.62
N LYS A 98 -5.55 -12.58 14.91
CA LYS A 98 -5.39 -13.90 15.52
C LYS A 98 -6.71 -14.65 15.69
N ASP A 99 -7.81 -13.91 15.90
CA ASP A 99 -9.13 -14.52 16.12
C ASP A 99 -9.68 -15.11 14.81
N ASP A 100 -9.53 -14.40 13.71
CA ASP A 100 -9.97 -14.83 12.38
C ASP A 100 -8.93 -15.68 11.65
N LYS A 101 -7.68 -15.66 12.13
CA LYS A 101 -6.50 -16.29 11.48
C LYS A 101 -6.32 -15.85 10.03
N LYS A 102 -6.57 -14.57 9.75
CA LYS A 102 -6.43 -13.98 8.44
C LYS A 102 -6.01 -12.50 8.52
N LEU A 103 -5.66 -11.92 7.38
CA LEU A 103 -5.46 -10.48 7.28
C LEU A 103 -6.80 -9.74 7.35
N ARG A 104 -6.76 -8.57 7.97
CA ARG A 104 -7.83 -7.57 7.90
C ARG A 104 -7.29 -6.29 7.29
N SER A 105 -7.98 -5.78 6.29
CA SER A 105 -7.83 -4.41 5.79
C SER A 105 -8.52 -3.41 6.71
N ILE A 106 -8.37 -2.11 6.45
CA ILE A 106 -9.13 -1.06 7.16
C ILE A 106 -10.64 -1.29 6.99
N GLN A 107 -11.08 -1.64 5.78
CA GLN A 107 -12.51 -1.88 5.49
C GLN A 107 -13.06 -3.08 6.25
N ASP A 108 -12.27 -4.14 6.39
CA ASP A 108 -12.66 -5.30 7.20
C ASP A 108 -12.79 -4.92 8.66
N GLU A 109 -11.85 -4.11 9.21
CA GLU A 109 -11.91 -3.70 10.61
C GLU A 109 -13.07 -2.74 10.88
N VAL A 110 -13.35 -1.79 9.98
CA VAL A 110 -14.54 -0.94 10.05
C VAL A 110 -15.81 -1.79 10.10
N ASN A 111 -15.95 -2.77 9.20
CA ASN A 111 -17.12 -3.65 9.20
C ASN A 111 -17.17 -4.57 10.42
N ASN A 112 -16.03 -5.04 10.91
CA ASN A 112 -15.94 -5.79 12.16
C ASN A 112 -16.48 -4.97 13.37
N CYS A 113 -16.06 -3.71 13.50
CA CYS A 113 -16.58 -2.80 14.52
C CYS A 113 -18.08 -2.58 14.35
N ARG A 114 -18.54 -2.31 13.13
CA ARG A 114 -19.98 -2.08 12.84
C ARG A 114 -20.83 -3.28 13.24
N THR A 115 -20.46 -4.47 12.79
CA THR A 115 -21.28 -5.67 13.02
C THR A 115 -21.19 -6.20 14.45
N ASN A 116 -19.99 -6.21 15.05
CA ASN A 116 -19.76 -6.86 16.33
C ASN A 116 -19.91 -5.91 17.53
N ARG A 117 -19.57 -4.62 17.38
CA ARG A 117 -19.62 -3.64 18.48
C ARG A 117 -20.85 -2.75 18.42
N MET A 118 -21.18 -2.23 17.23
CA MET A 118 -22.32 -1.34 17.04
C MET A 118 -23.63 -2.12 16.80
N LYS A 119 -23.56 -3.41 16.43
CA LYS A 119 -24.71 -4.20 15.97
C LYS A 119 -25.41 -3.56 14.77
N ALA A 120 -24.63 -2.93 13.92
CA ALA A 120 -25.07 -2.29 12.69
C ALA A 120 -24.81 -3.19 11.47
N LYS A 121 -25.45 -2.88 10.34
CA LYS A 121 -25.20 -3.59 9.08
C LYS A 121 -23.80 -3.25 8.53
N ALA A 122 -23.11 -4.25 7.98
CA ALA A 122 -21.87 -4.03 7.25
C ALA A 122 -22.11 -3.12 6.04
N TRP A 123 -21.17 -2.21 5.79
CA TRP A 123 -21.18 -1.40 4.58
C TRP A 123 -20.60 -2.17 3.40
N LYS A 124 -21.13 -1.91 2.20
CA LYS A 124 -20.54 -2.42 0.96
C LYS A 124 -19.17 -1.78 0.75
N TRP A 125 -18.23 -2.54 0.22
CA TRP A 125 -16.82 -2.13 0.05
C TRP A 125 -16.63 -0.79 -0.67
N GLU A 126 -17.40 -0.54 -1.73
CA GLU A 126 -17.32 0.70 -2.52
C GLU A 126 -18.50 1.65 -2.27
N SER A 127 -19.19 1.52 -1.13
CA SER A 127 -20.17 2.54 -0.74
C SER A 127 -19.49 3.83 -0.32
N ASP A 128 -20.16 4.96 -0.45
CA ASP A 128 -19.59 6.25 -0.09
C ASP A 128 -19.25 6.31 1.41
N GLN A 129 -20.06 5.66 2.26
CA GLN A 129 -19.78 5.56 3.69
C GLN A 129 -18.48 4.80 3.98
N MET A 130 -18.27 3.64 3.34
CA MET A 130 -17.04 2.86 3.55
C MET A 130 -15.82 3.57 2.99
N LEU A 131 -15.92 4.11 1.78
CA LEU A 131 -14.82 4.85 1.16
C LEU A 131 -14.51 6.13 1.94
N GLY A 132 -15.53 6.84 2.40
CA GLY A 132 -15.39 8.04 3.23
C GLY A 132 -14.74 7.72 4.57
N MET A 133 -15.21 6.69 5.28
CA MET A 133 -14.63 6.25 6.54
C MET A 133 -13.16 5.84 6.36
N ALA A 134 -12.83 5.08 5.31
CA ALA A 134 -11.45 4.71 5.02
C ALA A 134 -10.58 5.94 4.70
N ALA A 135 -11.09 6.91 3.94
CA ALA A 135 -10.39 8.16 3.65
C ALA A 135 -10.17 8.98 4.93
N PHE A 136 -11.19 9.16 5.76
CA PHE A 136 -11.09 9.87 7.03
C PHE A 136 -10.05 9.25 7.97
N ILE A 137 -10.06 7.92 8.14
CA ILE A 137 -9.07 7.21 8.96
C ILE A 137 -7.66 7.36 8.38
N ARG A 138 -7.52 7.27 7.05
CA ARG A 138 -6.22 7.41 6.38
C ARG A 138 -5.66 8.83 6.46
N THR A 139 -6.52 9.83 6.40
CA THR A 139 -6.12 11.25 6.55
C THR A 139 -5.48 11.51 7.91
N GLN A 140 -5.90 10.82 8.98
CA GLN A 140 -5.27 10.94 10.31
C GLN A 140 -3.80 10.48 10.32
N SER A 141 -3.38 9.74 9.31
CA SER A 141 -2.00 9.24 9.16
C SER A 141 -1.30 9.80 7.90
N ARG A 142 -1.85 10.86 7.28
CA ARG A 142 -1.24 11.53 6.12
C ARG A 142 0.16 12.02 6.49
N ASP A 143 1.06 12.02 5.54
CA ASP A 143 2.47 12.40 5.68
C ASP A 143 3.27 11.58 6.71
N MET A 144 2.73 10.42 7.11
CA MET A 144 3.45 9.45 7.91
C MET A 144 3.85 8.24 7.04
N PRO A 145 5.00 7.59 7.32
CA PRO A 145 5.47 6.48 6.50
C PRO A 145 4.56 5.25 6.61
N ILE A 146 4.37 4.57 5.49
CA ILE A 146 3.76 3.23 5.46
C ILE A 146 4.69 2.25 6.19
N ASN A 147 4.15 1.43 7.08
CA ASN A 147 4.92 0.48 7.87
C ASN A 147 4.08 -0.75 8.26
N VAL A 148 3.85 -1.64 7.31
CA VAL A 148 3.15 -2.90 7.56
C VAL A 148 4.10 -3.98 8.09
N ALA A 149 3.60 -4.85 8.97
CA ALA A 149 4.31 -6.03 9.44
C ALA A 149 4.05 -7.21 8.48
N VAL A 150 5.13 -7.92 8.09
CA VAL A 150 5.08 -9.05 7.16
C VAL A 150 5.73 -10.32 7.71
N ASP A 151 6.16 -10.27 8.95
CA ASP A 151 6.79 -11.36 9.69
C ASP A 151 5.80 -12.13 10.57
N GLY A 152 6.28 -13.18 11.22
CA GLY A 152 5.46 -14.02 12.11
C GLY A 152 4.25 -14.60 11.39
N ASP A 153 3.07 -14.47 12.00
CA ASP A 153 1.80 -15.01 11.47
C ASP A 153 1.36 -14.34 10.15
N ALA A 154 1.90 -13.17 9.81
CA ALA A 154 1.60 -12.48 8.56
C ALA A 154 2.42 -13.00 7.36
N ALA A 155 3.52 -13.71 7.60
CA ALA A 155 4.45 -14.13 6.55
C ALA A 155 3.81 -14.98 5.44
N PRO A 156 2.96 -15.99 5.71
CA PRO A 156 2.32 -16.77 4.63
C PRO A 156 1.44 -15.91 3.71
N PHE A 157 0.78 -14.90 4.25
CA PHE A 157 -0.08 -13.99 3.49
C PHE A 157 0.74 -13.01 2.65
N PHE A 158 1.88 -12.57 3.16
CA PHE A 158 2.83 -11.76 2.42
C PHE A 158 3.38 -12.53 1.20
N GLU A 159 3.81 -13.79 1.39
CA GLU A 159 4.31 -14.62 0.29
C GLU A 159 3.20 -14.90 -0.74
N ALA A 160 1.96 -15.16 -0.31
CA ALA A 160 0.83 -15.31 -1.22
C ALA A 160 0.54 -14.02 -2.01
N GLY A 161 0.67 -12.85 -1.39
CA GLY A 161 0.55 -11.55 -2.05
C GLY A 161 1.66 -11.29 -3.08
N LYS A 162 2.89 -11.68 -2.76
CA LYS A 162 4.04 -11.65 -3.66
C LYS A 162 3.84 -12.56 -4.85
N GLU A 163 3.47 -13.81 -4.62
CA GLU A 163 3.16 -14.78 -5.68
C GLU A 163 2.07 -14.24 -6.60
N PHE A 164 1.00 -13.67 -6.03
CA PHE A 164 -0.05 -13.02 -6.82
C PHE A 164 0.49 -11.91 -7.71
N TYR A 165 1.40 -11.08 -7.21
CA TYR A 165 1.98 -9.96 -7.93
C TYR A 165 2.90 -10.39 -9.09
N GLU A 166 3.62 -11.50 -8.91
CA GLU A 166 4.61 -12.04 -9.85
C GLU A 166 3.99 -13.04 -10.85
N THR A 167 2.83 -13.61 -10.55
CA THR A 167 2.20 -14.62 -11.40
C THR A 167 1.54 -14.02 -12.63
N ARG A 168 1.89 -14.55 -13.80
CA ARG A 168 1.28 -14.21 -15.09
C ARG A 168 -0.15 -14.76 -15.17
N ARG A 169 -1.05 -13.96 -15.73
CA ARG A 169 -2.48 -14.31 -15.79
C ARG A 169 -3.21 -13.60 -16.91
N GLY A 170 -4.45 -14.05 -17.15
CA GLY A 170 -5.34 -13.46 -18.15
C GLY A 170 -4.94 -13.75 -19.59
N GLY A 171 -5.80 -13.31 -20.51
CA GLY A 171 -5.59 -13.55 -21.95
C GLY A 171 -4.38 -12.82 -22.55
N LEU A 172 -3.78 -11.86 -21.82
CA LEU A 172 -2.54 -11.21 -22.22
C LEU A 172 -1.30 -11.81 -21.55
N ASP A 173 -1.46 -12.84 -20.72
CA ASP A 173 -0.41 -13.54 -20.02
C ASP A 173 0.59 -12.59 -19.34
N MET A 174 0.09 -11.67 -18.49
CA MET A 174 0.88 -10.63 -17.83
C MET A 174 0.76 -10.72 -16.31
N ALA A 175 1.87 -10.43 -15.62
CA ALA A 175 1.93 -10.19 -14.18
C ALA A 175 1.90 -8.68 -13.88
N CYS A 176 1.71 -8.31 -12.60
CA CYS A 176 1.79 -6.91 -12.17
C CYS A 176 3.18 -6.32 -12.41
N THR A 177 4.24 -7.15 -12.28
CA THR A 177 5.64 -6.79 -12.50
C THR A 177 5.89 -6.18 -13.87
N HIS A 178 5.28 -6.73 -14.93
CA HIS A 178 5.48 -6.23 -16.30
C HIS A 178 5.13 -4.74 -16.47
N CYS A 179 4.17 -4.22 -15.68
CA CYS A 179 3.82 -2.81 -15.75
C CYS A 179 4.52 -1.99 -14.66
N HIS A 180 4.68 -2.56 -13.45
CA HIS A 180 5.04 -1.77 -12.26
C HIS A 180 6.50 -1.95 -11.81
N VAL A 181 7.25 -2.87 -12.43
CA VAL A 181 8.68 -3.10 -12.19
C VAL A 181 9.47 -2.90 -13.47
N ASP A 182 9.01 -3.50 -14.60
CA ASP A 182 9.77 -3.47 -15.84
C ASP A 182 9.61 -2.16 -16.60
N PHE A 183 8.43 -1.50 -16.50
CA PHE A 183 8.08 -0.31 -17.29
C PHE A 183 7.49 0.85 -16.49
N PRO A 184 7.98 1.21 -15.28
CA PRO A 184 7.55 2.43 -14.62
C PRO A 184 7.95 3.64 -15.46
N GLY A 185 7.09 4.67 -15.51
CA GLY A 185 7.31 5.88 -16.31
C GLY A 185 6.82 5.78 -17.75
N VAL A 186 6.53 4.60 -18.26
CA VAL A 186 5.96 4.45 -19.62
C VAL A 186 4.50 4.88 -19.65
N GLN A 187 4.15 5.65 -20.67
CA GLN A 187 2.76 6.09 -20.86
C GLN A 187 1.92 4.99 -21.54
N ILE A 188 0.82 4.63 -20.90
CA ILE A 188 -0.21 3.77 -21.50
C ILE A 188 -1.51 4.57 -21.60
N ARG A 189 -1.94 4.92 -22.81
CA ARG A 189 -3.09 5.82 -23.05
C ARG A 189 -2.88 7.15 -22.32
N ALA A 190 -3.84 7.59 -21.52
CA ALA A 190 -3.73 8.81 -20.73
C ALA A 190 -3.12 8.62 -19.33
N ASN A 191 -2.48 7.47 -19.04
CA ASN A 191 -1.90 7.19 -17.73
C ASN A 191 -0.43 6.83 -17.85
N VAL A 192 0.37 7.28 -16.91
CA VAL A 192 1.74 6.82 -16.71
C VAL A 192 1.72 5.57 -15.84
N LEU A 193 2.47 4.54 -16.21
CA LEU A 193 2.73 3.39 -15.36
C LEU A 193 3.57 3.82 -14.17
N THR A 194 3.06 3.60 -12.97
CA THR A 194 3.75 3.93 -11.71
C THR A 194 4.42 2.68 -11.14
N ASN A 195 5.16 2.81 -10.04
CA ASN A 195 5.67 1.65 -9.28
C ASN A 195 4.57 0.81 -8.61
N GLY A 196 3.31 1.20 -8.73
CA GLY A 196 2.15 0.42 -8.27
C GLY A 196 1.99 0.34 -6.77
N LEU A 197 2.39 1.39 -6.03
CA LEU A 197 2.29 1.43 -4.57
C LEU A 197 0.85 1.72 -4.10
N GLY A 198 0.53 1.26 -2.89
CA GLY A 198 -0.80 1.41 -2.28
C GLY A 198 -0.98 2.67 -1.42
N ASN A 199 0.08 3.46 -1.22
CA ASN A 199 0.16 4.54 -0.24
C ASN A 199 -0.83 5.71 -0.45
N GLY A 200 -1.39 5.87 -1.65
CA GLY A 200 -2.35 6.94 -1.97
C GLY A 200 -3.83 6.52 -1.91
N PHE A 201 -4.15 5.27 -1.53
CA PHE A 201 -5.53 4.80 -1.50
C PHE A 201 -6.20 4.96 -0.12
N PRO A 202 -7.53 5.25 -0.10
CA PRO A 202 -8.43 5.47 -1.23
C PRO A 202 -8.01 6.69 -2.05
N THR A 203 -8.19 6.62 -3.38
CA THR A 203 -7.77 7.68 -4.30
C THR A 203 -8.93 8.20 -5.13
N TYR A 204 -9.01 9.52 -5.32
CA TYR A 204 -9.88 10.11 -6.32
C TYR A 204 -9.24 9.95 -7.69
N ARG A 205 -9.98 9.40 -8.62
CA ARG A 205 -9.51 9.34 -10.01
C ARG A 205 -10.36 10.22 -10.91
N LEU A 206 -9.69 11.13 -11.63
CA LEU A 206 -10.36 12.01 -12.60
C LEU A 206 -11.20 11.22 -13.59
N LYS A 207 -10.69 10.08 -14.06
CA LYS A 207 -11.44 9.17 -14.93
C LYS A 207 -12.69 8.57 -14.27
N TRP A 208 -12.71 8.37 -12.97
CA TRP A 208 -13.86 7.79 -12.27
C TRP A 208 -14.84 8.86 -11.79
N GLN A 209 -14.40 10.12 -11.68
CA GLN A 209 -15.12 11.22 -11.02
C GLN A 209 -15.60 10.81 -9.61
N LYS A 210 -14.79 10.00 -8.94
CA LYS A 210 -15.11 9.39 -7.65
C LYS A 210 -13.86 8.85 -6.99
N ILE A 211 -13.88 8.77 -5.66
CA ILE A 211 -12.91 8.02 -4.88
C ILE A 211 -13.12 6.51 -5.06
N GLY A 212 -12.07 5.73 -4.91
CA GLY A 212 -12.15 4.27 -4.99
C GLY A 212 -11.07 3.57 -4.19
N SER A 213 -11.35 2.35 -3.76
CA SER A 213 -10.41 1.53 -3.01
C SER A 213 -9.27 0.98 -3.89
N LEU A 214 -8.20 0.52 -3.23
CA LEU A 214 -7.12 -0.21 -3.89
C LEU A 214 -7.63 -1.50 -4.56
N HIS A 215 -8.58 -2.21 -3.95
CA HIS A 215 -9.20 -3.40 -4.54
C HIS A 215 -9.98 -3.10 -5.82
N ARG A 216 -10.64 -1.93 -5.90
CA ARG A 216 -11.23 -1.46 -7.18
C ARG A 216 -10.16 -1.28 -8.25
N ARG A 217 -8.99 -0.76 -7.88
CA ARG A 217 -7.87 -0.62 -8.81
C ARG A 217 -7.37 -1.98 -9.30
N PHE A 218 -7.20 -2.96 -8.40
CA PHE A 218 -6.82 -4.32 -8.77
C PHE A 218 -7.78 -4.94 -9.77
N ARG A 219 -9.08 -4.79 -9.55
CA ARG A 219 -10.10 -5.27 -10.50
C ARG A 219 -9.93 -4.64 -11.88
N GLY A 220 -9.62 -3.35 -11.94
CA GLY A 220 -9.34 -2.64 -13.20
C GLY A 220 -8.10 -3.17 -13.90
N CYS A 221 -6.99 -3.40 -13.17
CA CYS A 221 -5.77 -3.96 -13.70
C CYS A 221 -5.98 -5.38 -14.25
N ASN A 222 -6.67 -6.27 -13.50
CA ASN A 222 -7.00 -7.62 -13.97
C ASN A 222 -7.81 -7.58 -15.27
N LYS A 223 -8.84 -6.72 -15.37
CA LYS A 223 -9.62 -6.54 -16.61
C LYS A 223 -8.75 -6.07 -17.78
N ASN A 224 -7.79 -5.17 -17.55
CA ASN A 224 -6.89 -4.67 -18.60
C ASN A 224 -6.05 -5.78 -19.22
N ILE A 225 -5.65 -6.78 -18.45
CA ILE A 225 -4.89 -7.95 -18.93
C ILE A 225 -5.81 -9.13 -19.30
N ARG A 226 -7.12 -8.92 -19.38
CA ARG A 226 -8.14 -9.94 -19.68
C ARG A 226 -8.14 -11.10 -18.69
N ALA A 227 -7.79 -10.83 -17.42
CA ALA A 227 -7.94 -11.77 -16.33
C ALA A 227 -9.27 -11.56 -15.60
N GLN A 228 -9.85 -12.66 -15.08
CA GLN A 228 -11.03 -12.60 -14.23
C GLN A 228 -10.68 -11.88 -12.91
N PRO A 229 -11.36 -10.77 -12.56
CA PRO A 229 -11.11 -10.08 -11.31
C PRO A 229 -11.66 -10.86 -10.11
N PHE A 230 -10.93 -10.85 -9.01
CA PHE A 230 -11.44 -11.32 -7.72
C PHE A 230 -12.44 -10.34 -7.11
N LYS A 231 -13.16 -10.80 -6.10
CA LYS A 231 -14.09 -9.95 -5.33
C LYS A 231 -13.30 -8.98 -4.45
N GLN A 232 -13.80 -7.76 -4.28
CA GLN A 232 -13.26 -6.84 -3.26
C GLN A 232 -13.41 -7.48 -1.87
N GLY A 233 -12.39 -7.35 -1.03
CA GLY A 233 -12.32 -8.00 0.28
C GLY A 233 -12.01 -9.50 0.22
N SER A 234 -11.60 -10.04 -0.95
CA SER A 234 -11.12 -11.41 -1.01
C SER A 234 -9.71 -11.52 -0.43
N ASP A 235 -9.34 -12.71 0.04
CA ASP A 235 -8.03 -12.97 0.61
C ASP A 235 -6.92 -12.70 -0.39
N GLU A 236 -7.11 -13.02 -1.68
CA GLU A 236 -6.13 -12.76 -2.73
C GLU A 236 -5.80 -11.26 -2.85
N TYR A 237 -6.82 -10.40 -2.78
CA TYR A 237 -6.62 -8.96 -2.87
C TYR A 237 -6.11 -8.35 -1.57
N THR A 238 -6.47 -8.89 -0.42
CA THR A 238 -5.94 -8.42 0.87
C THR A 238 -4.47 -8.82 1.03
N ASN A 239 -4.09 -10.02 0.57
CA ASN A 239 -2.69 -10.47 0.52
C ASN A 239 -1.86 -9.58 -0.43
N LEU A 240 -2.40 -9.29 -1.61
CA LEU A 240 -1.78 -8.38 -2.56
C LEU A 240 -1.63 -6.96 -1.99
N GLU A 241 -2.63 -6.45 -1.24
CA GLU A 241 -2.55 -5.16 -0.55
C GLU A 241 -1.42 -5.15 0.48
N LEU A 242 -1.26 -6.22 1.28
CA LEU A 242 -0.15 -6.36 2.22
C LEU A 242 1.21 -6.28 1.51
N TYR A 243 1.36 -7.04 0.42
CA TYR A 243 2.60 -7.03 -0.38
C TYR A 243 2.91 -5.64 -0.95
N LEU A 244 1.92 -4.94 -1.52
CA LEU A 244 2.12 -3.60 -2.09
C LEU A 244 2.41 -2.55 -1.02
N ASN A 245 1.80 -2.64 0.15
CA ASN A 245 2.09 -1.74 1.27
C ASN A 245 3.47 -2.03 1.87
N HIS A 246 3.94 -3.28 1.84
CA HIS A 246 5.32 -3.59 2.19
C HIS A 246 6.31 -3.00 1.16
N ARG A 247 6.03 -3.10 -0.13
CA ARG A 247 6.83 -2.42 -1.17
C ARG A 247 6.85 -0.89 -0.99
N ALA A 248 5.79 -0.32 -0.43
CA ALA A 248 5.68 1.09 -0.09
C ALA A 248 6.27 1.43 1.30
N LYS A 249 6.96 0.52 1.98
CA LYS A 249 7.51 0.77 3.32
C LYS A 249 8.44 1.99 3.31
N GLY A 250 8.16 2.94 4.21
CA GLY A 250 8.89 4.21 4.30
C GLY A 250 8.40 5.30 3.35
N VAL A 251 7.59 4.98 2.33
CA VAL A 251 6.91 5.99 1.51
C VAL A 251 5.78 6.62 2.30
N MET A 252 5.58 7.93 2.16
CA MET A 252 4.56 8.67 2.91
C MET A 252 3.14 8.29 2.44
N ASN A 253 2.22 8.22 3.38
CA ASN A 253 0.81 8.10 3.10
C ASN A 253 0.29 9.40 2.48
N GLU A 254 -0.24 9.33 1.28
CA GLU A 254 -0.76 10.46 0.51
C GLU A 254 -2.30 10.49 0.46
N SER A 255 -2.96 9.55 1.15
CA SER A 255 -4.43 9.48 1.10
C SER A 255 -5.08 10.65 1.86
N PRO A 256 -6.13 11.25 1.29
CA PRO A 256 -6.76 10.92 0.01
C PRO A 256 -6.02 11.56 -1.17
N SER A 257 -5.56 10.74 -2.10
CA SER A 257 -4.80 11.20 -3.26
C SER A 257 -5.69 11.50 -4.48
N VAL A 258 -5.13 12.24 -5.44
CA VAL A 258 -5.75 12.50 -6.76
C VAL A 258 -4.89 11.86 -7.85
N ARG A 259 -5.52 11.18 -8.81
CA ARG A 259 -4.86 10.53 -9.96
C ARG A 259 -5.74 10.62 -11.23
N ASN A 260 -5.13 10.50 -12.39
CA ASN A 260 -5.81 10.48 -13.69
C ASN A 260 -6.75 9.26 -13.87
#